data_ab43eb4446765f2577cbe7890ccc3f1c
#
_entry.id   ab43eb4446765f2577cbe7890ccc3f1c
#
_cell.length_a   1.000
_cell.length_b   1.000
_cell.length_c   1.000
_cell.angle_alpha   90.00
_cell.angle_beta   90.00
_cell.angle_gamma   90.00
#
_symmetry.space_group_name_H-M   'P 1'
#
loop_
_entity.id
_entity.type
_entity.pdbx_description
1 polymer ?
#
loop_
_entity_poly.entity_id
_entity_poly.type
_entity_poly.pdbx_seq_one_letter_code
_entity_poly.pdbx_strand_id
1 'polypeptide(L)'
;MLMTRDRTEAEIRKRLLEVGYGQEAVEQTLTRLTQARLVDDARYLKNYISMKIKKVGAGRIRRELMLKGIPAEEIAMALAETGTDAQLETAVKHAKKALAKKGDDQRHIERLAFAALARRGFAPDIAKKALAQARLSLLEQEEADGFPG
;
A
#
# COMPACT_ATOMS: atom_id res chain seq x y z
N MET A 1 22.89 7.12 -13.69
CA MET A 1 22.07 8.27 -13.33
C MET A 1 20.68 8.28 -13.93
N LEU A 2 20.33 7.22 -14.57
CA LEU A 2 19.01 7.04 -15.14
C LEU A 2 17.94 6.68 -14.11
N MET A 3 18.32 6.60 -12.85
CA MET A 3 17.45 6.15 -11.75
C MET A 3 16.75 7.26 -10.99
N THR A 4 16.90 8.52 -11.42
CA THR A 4 16.28 9.66 -10.72
C THR A 4 14.76 9.62 -10.76
N ARG A 5 14.17 9.00 -11.78
CA ARG A 5 12.71 8.85 -11.88
C ARG A 5 12.12 7.96 -10.78
N ASP A 6 12.92 7.03 -10.29
CA ASP A 6 12.47 6.05 -9.28
C ASP A 6 12.79 6.51 -7.87
N ARG A 7 13.22 7.75 -7.70
CA ARG A 7 13.57 8.31 -6.40
C ARG A 7 12.83 9.62 -6.17
N THR A 8 12.46 9.83 -4.91
CA THR A 8 11.82 11.09 -4.52
C THR A 8 12.87 12.18 -4.38
N GLU A 9 12.41 13.43 -4.40
CA GLU A 9 13.26 14.59 -4.16
C GLU A 9 14.02 14.46 -2.84
N ALA A 10 13.34 14.04 -1.79
CA ALA A 10 13.95 13.87 -0.46
C ALA A 10 15.05 12.81 -0.47
N GLU A 11 14.86 11.71 -1.18
CA GLU A 11 15.87 10.65 -1.29
C GLU A 11 17.12 11.14 -2.03
N ILE A 12 16.93 11.90 -3.09
CA ILE A 12 18.04 12.46 -3.88
C ILE A 12 18.79 13.49 -3.05
N ARG A 13 18.09 14.38 -2.34
CA ARG A 13 18.69 15.36 -1.46
C ARG A 13 19.58 14.70 -0.42
N LYS A 14 19.06 13.69 0.24
CA LYS A 14 19.79 12.92 1.24
C LYS A 14 21.06 12.32 0.66
N ARG A 15 20.96 11.69 -0.52
CA ARG A 15 22.11 11.05 -1.16
C ARG A 15 23.19 12.05 -1.54
N LEU A 16 22.81 13.19 -2.09
CA LEU A 16 23.77 14.22 -2.49
C LEU A 16 24.50 14.81 -1.28
N LEU A 17 23.78 15.01 -0.16
CA LEU A 17 24.39 15.48 1.08
C LEU A 17 25.36 14.43 1.65
N GLU A 18 25.02 13.17 1.60
CA GLU A 18 25.89 12.07 2.07
C GLU A 18 27.19 11.98 1.26
N VAL A 19 27.12 12.28 -0.03
CA VAL A 19 28.29 12.27 -0.92
C VAL A 19 29.21 13.47 -0.65
N GLY A 20 28.71 14.50 0.02
CA GLY A 20 29.52 15.65 0.43
C GLY A 20 29.22 16.95 -0.31
N TYR A 21 28.19 17.01 -1.13
CA TYR A 21 27.81 18.25 -1.79
C TYR A 21 27.24 19.23 -0.79
N GLY A 22 27.53 20.52 -0.96
CA GLY A 22 26.98 21.58 -0.14
C GLY A 22 25.49 21.74 -0.36
N GLN A 23 24.80 22.26 0.66
CA GLN A 23 23.34 22.43 0.62
C GLN A 23 22.85 23.23 -0.58
N GLU A 24 23.55 24.34 -0.91
CA GLU A 24 23.20 25.18 -2.05
C GLU A 24 23.31 24.43 -3.38
N ALA A 25 24.40 23.68 -3.56
CA ALA A 25 24.60 22.86 -4.75
C ALA A 25 23.52 21.77 -4.88
N VAL A 26 23.13 21.17 -3.76
CA VAL A 26 22.05 20.17 -3.72
C VAL A 26 20.73 20.76 -4.19
N GLU A 27 20.34 21.94 -3.66
CA GLU A 27 19.09 22.58 -4.03
C GLU A 27 19.07 23.03 -5.49
N GLN A 28 20.17 23.53 -6.01
CA GLN A 28 20.29 23.87 -7.42
C GLN A 28 20.14 22.66 -8.32
N THR A 29 20.75 21.55 -7.94
CA THR A 29 20.66 20.30 -8.69
C THR A 29 19.23 19.77 -8.70
N LEU A 30 18.56 19.79 -7.55
CA LEU A 30 17.16 19.35 -7.44
C LEU A 30 16.23 20.20 -8.29
N THR A 31 16.43 21.52 -8.30
CA THR A 31 15.66 22.44 -9.13
C THR A 31 15.79 22.07 -10.62
N ARG A 32 17.02 21.81 -11.07
CA ARG A 32 17.28 21.43 -12.46
C ARG A 32 16.64 20.09 -12.82
N LEU A 33 16.74 19.10 -11.92
CA LEU A 33 16.15 17.79 -12.13
C LEU A 33 14.62 17.86 -12.20
N THR A 34 14.01 18.68 -11.35
CA THR A 34 12.56 18.89 -11.34
C THR A 34 12.10 19.58 -12.63
N GLN A 35 12.80 20.62 -13.06
CA GLN A 35 12.50 21.33 -14.31
C GLN A 35 12.63 20.43 -15.54
N ALA A 36 13.60 19.53 -15.52
CA ALA A 36 13.80 18.56 -16.59
C ALA A 36 12.86 17.36 -16.49
N ARG A 37 11.98 17.33 -15.48
CA ARG A 37 11.06 16.22 -15.18
C ARG A 37 11.76 14.88 -14.93
N LEU A 38 13.01 14.93 -14.49
CA LEU A 38 13.76 13.75 -14.07
C LEU A 38 13.43 13.36 -12.63
N VAL A 39 12.91 14.31 -11.85
CA VAL A 39 12.35 14.07 -10.53
C VAL A 39 10.91 14.56 -10.56
N ASP A 40 9.98 13.67 -10.27
CA ASP A 40 8.55 13.95 -10.27
C ASP A 40 7.89 13.15 -9.14
N ASP A 41 7.76 13.81 -7.99
CA ASP A 41 7.19 13.18 -6.78
C ASP A 41 5.72 12.80 -6.98
N ALA A 42 4.96 13.57 -7.74
CA ALA A 42 3.55 13.27 -8.01
C ALA A 42 3.41 11.98 -8.81
N ARG A 43 4.23 11.81 -9.84
CA ARG A 43 4.25 10.59 -10.64
C ARG A 43 4.75 9.39 -9.83
N TYR A 44 5.78 9.59 -9.04
CA TYR A 44 6.31 8.56 -8.14
C TYR A 44 5.21 8.06 -7.20
N LEU A 45 4.51 9.01 -6.56
CA LEU A 45 3.42 8.74 -5.63
C LEU A 45 2.31 7.91 -6.29
N LYS A 46 1.85 8.34 -7.44
CA LYS A 46 0.79 7.67 -8.19
C LYS A 46 1.17 6.25 -8.58
N ASN A 47 2.38 6.07 -9.11
CA ASN A 47 2.89 4.76 -9.52
C ASN A 47 3.07 3.83 -8.34
N TYR A 48 3.59 4.34 -7.23
CA TYR A 48 3.81 3.56 -6.02
C TYR A 48 2.48 3.04 -5.47
N ILE A 49 1.48 3.91 -5.36
CA ILE A 49 0.16 3.53 -4.88
C ILE A 49 -0.48 2.48 -5.80
N SER A 50 -0.43 2.69 -7.12
CA SER A 50 -0.99 1.76 -8.10
C SER A 50 -0.42 0.35 -7.96
N MET A 51 0.87 0.24 -7.69
CA MET A 51 1.52 -1.05 -7.50
C MET A 51 1.19 -1.66 -6.14
N LYS A 52 1.29 -0.86 -5.09
CA LYS A 52 1.20 -1.38 -3.72
C LYS A 52 -0.22 -1.66 -3.26
N ILE A 53 -1.22 -0.95 -3.81
CA ILE A 53 -2.62 -1.14 -3.41
C ILE A 53 -3.11 -2.56 -3.71
N LYS A 54 -2.47 -3.25 -4.62
CA LYS A 54 -2.77 -4.65 -4.95
C LYS A 54 -2.18 -5.64 -3.96
N LYS A 55 -1.35 -5.18 -3.04
CA LYS A 55 -0.59 -6.03 -2.12
C LYS A 55 -0.84 -5.72 -0.65
N VAL A 56 -0.96 -4.47 -0.29
CA VAL A 56 -1.04 -4.03 1.12
C VAL A 56 -2.10 -2.96 1.30
N GLY A 57 -2.41 -2.65 2.56
CA GLY A 57 -3.39 -1.63 2.90
C GLY A 57 -2.84 -0.21 2.87
N ALA A 58 -3.75 0.75 2.86
CA ALA A 58 -3.42 2.18 2.77
C ALA A 58 -2.52 2.68 3.90
N GLY A 59 -2.70 2.16 5.11
CA GLY A 59 -1.87 2.56 6.26
C GLY A 59 -0.41 2.23 6.07
N ARG A 60 -0.11 1.07 5.51
CA ARG A 60 1.25 0.65 5.23
C ARG A 60 1.86 1.47 4.08
N ILE A 61 1.08 1.70 3.03
CA ILE A 61 1.51 2.55 1.91
C ILE A 61 1.88 3.94 2.41
N ARG A 62 1.03 4.51 3.28
CA ARG A 62 1.27 5.83 3.87
C ARG A 62 2.59 5.88 4.62
N ARG A 63 2.84 4.90 5.47
CA ARG A 63 4.09 4.83 6.24
C ARG A 63 5.32 4.72 5.35
N GLU A 64 5.27 3.86 4.34
CA GLU A 64 6.38 3.69 3.40
C GLU A 64 6.67 4.97 2.63
N LEU A 65 5.63 5.67 2.16
CA LEU A 65 5.79 6.92 1.41
C LEU A 65 6.29 8.07 2.30
N MET A 66 5.85 8.11 3.56
CA MET A 66 6.35 9.10 4.51
C MET A 66 7.84 8.91 4.77
N LEU A 67 8.30 7.67 4.85
CA LEU A 67 9.73 7.36 4.99
C LEU A 67 10.53 7.80 3.77
N LYS A 68 9.90 7.89 2.62
CA LYS A 68 10.53 8.38 1.38
C LYS A 68 10.46 9.90 1.25
N GLY A 69 9.93 10.58 2.26
CA GLY A 69 9.92 12.04 2.32
C GLY A 69 8.76 12.71 1.61
N ILE A 70 7.70 12.00 1.29
CA ILE A 70 6.52 12.60 0.68
C ILE A 70 5.60 13.12 1.79
N PRO A 71 5.09 14.36 1.69
CA PRO A 71 4.22 14.92 2.71
C PRO A 71 2.93 14.13 2.90
N ALA A 72 2.50 14.00 4.14
CA ALA A 72 1.32 13.23 4.51
C ALA A 72 0.05 13.69 3.79
N GLU A 73 -0.10 15.00 3.58
CA GLU A 73 -1.27 15.57 2.89
C GLU A 73 -1.35 15.10 1.42
N GLU A 74 -0.23 15.07 0.74
CA GLU A 74 -0.17 14.61 -0.65
C GLU A 74 -0.49 13.11 -0.74
N ILE A 75 0.02 12.34 0.21
CA ILE A 75 -0.27 10.90 0.29
C ILE A 75 -1.77 10.68 0.51
N ALA A 76 -2.36 11.41 1.46
CA ALA A 76 -3.77 11.29 1.78
C ALA A 76 -4.66 11.61 0.56
N MET A 77 -4.36 12.66 -0.17
CA MET A 77 -5.09 13.03 -1.37
C MET A 77 -5.00 11.96 -2.45
N ALA A 78 -3.81 11.44 -2.68
CA ALA A 78 -3.60 10.40 -3.68
C ALA A 78 -4.31 9.08 -3.32
N LEU A 79 -4.30 8.71 -2.05
CA LEU A 79 -5.02 7.53 -1.57
C LEU A 79 -6.53 7.71 -1.67
N ALA A 80 -7.03 8.91 -1.40
CA ALA A 80 -8.45 9.23 -1.54
C ALA A 80 -8.91 9.10 -3.01
N GLU A 81 -8.09 9.51 -3.95
CA GLU A 81 -8.37 9.37 -5.39
C GLU A 81 -8.43 7.91 -5.83
N THR A 82 -7.65 7.05 -5.17
CA THR A 82 -7.64 5.62 -5.49
C THR A 82 -8.93 4.93 -5.06
N GLY A 83 -9.63 5.49 -4.05
CA GLY A 83 -10.88 4.95 -3.55
C GLY A 83 -10.71 3.75 -2.63
N THR A 84 -11.80 3.36 -1.99
CA THR A 84 -11.81 2.26 -1.03
C THR A 84 -12.03 0.90 -1.70
N ASP A 85 -12.58 0.86 -2.90
CA ASP A 85 -12.90 -0.40 -3.59
C ASP A 85 -11.66 -1.24 -3.88
N ALA A 86 -10.59 -0.63 -4.35
CA ALA A 86 -9.32 -1.32 -4.60
C ALA A 86 -8.71 -1.87 -3.32
N GLN A 87 -8.80 -1.11 -2.24
CA GLN A 87 -8.32 -1.54 -0.93
C GLN A 87 -9.13 -2.73 -0.42
N LEU A 88 -10.45 -2.66 -0.54
CA LEU A 88 -11.34 -3.72 -0.10
C LEU A 88 -11.09 -5.01 -0.90
N GLU A 89 -10.92 -4.90 -2.20
CA GLU A 89 -10.62 -6.04 -3.07
C GLU A 89 -9.35 -6.77 -2.63
N THR A 90 -8.29 -6.01 -2.37
CA THR A 90 -7.02 -6.56 -1.88
C THR A 90 -7.19 -7.19 -0.50
N ALA A 91 -7.91 -6.53 0.40
CA ALA A 91 -8.17 -7.04 1.74
C ALA A 91 -8.95 -8.35 1.70
N VAL A 92 -9.94 -8.47 0.81
CA VAL A 92 -10.72 -9.71 0.65
C VAL A 92 -9.84 -10.87 0.21
N LYS A 93 -8.91 -10.64 -0.71
CA LYS A 93 -7.96 -11.70 -1.13
C LYS A 93 -7.13 -12.21 0.05
N HIS A 94 -6.62 -11.31 0.88
CA HIS A 94 -5.86 -11.69 2.07
C HIS A 94 -6.75 -12.38 3.11
N ALA A 95 -7.97 -11.88 3.29
CA ALA A 95 -8.94 -12.46 4.22
C ALA A 95 -9.29 -13.90 3.84
N LYS A 96 -9.52 -14.17 2.56
CA LYS A 96 -9.81 -15.51 2.06
C LYS A 96 -8.68 -16.48 2.39
N LYS A 97 -7.45 -16.08 2.16
CA LYS A 97 -6.27 -16.90 2.47
C LYS A 97 -6.17 -17.19 3.96
N ALA A 98 -6.41 -16.18 4.79
CA ALA A 98 -6.32 -16.32 6.23
C ALA A 98 -7.44 -17.22 6.79
N LEU A 99 -8.67 -17.06 6.28
CA LEU A 99 -9.82 -17.85 6.73
C LEU A 99 -9.82 -19.28 6.21
N ALA A 100 -9.10 -19.55 5.13
CA ALA A 100 -9.01 -20.90 4.56
C ALA A 100 -8.12 -21.85 5.36
N LYS A 101 -7.39 -21.33 6.36
CA LYS A 101 -6.56 -22.16 7.23
C LYS A 101 -7.45 -23.10 8.03
N LYS A 102 -7.19 -24.40 7.90
CA LYS A 102 -7.91 -25.44 8.62
C LYS A 102 -7.34 -25.64 10.02
N GLY A 103 -8.20 -25.99 10.92
CA GLY A 103 -7.87 -26.33 12.31
C GLY A 103 -8.75 -25.49 13.23
N ASP A 104 -8.77 -25.63 14.40
CA ASP A 104 -9.29 -24.95 15.56
C ASP A 104 -10.55 -24.08 15.45
N ASP A 105 -10.81 -23.38 16.53
CA ASP A 105 -11.95 -22.51 16.77
C ASP A 105 -12.04 -21.42 15.69
N GLN A 106 -13.18 -21.34 15.05
CA GLN A 106 -13.50 -20.36 14.02
C GLN A 106 -13.25 -18.91 14.51
N ARG A 107 -13.58 -18.64 15.76
CA ARG A 107 -13.35 -17.31 16.35
C ARG A 107 -11.87 -16.96 16.41
N HIS A 108 -11.05 -17.96 16.72
CA HIS A 108 -9.60 -17.78 16.79
C HIS A 108 -9.03 -17.46 15.39
N ILE A 109 -9.48 -18.21 14.39
CA ILE A 109 -9.09 -18.02 13.00
C ILE A 109 -9.46 -16.59 12.54
N GLU A 110 -10.68 -16.15 12.86
CA GLU A 110 -11.14 -14.79 12.51
C GLU A 110 -10.31 -13.70 13.20
N ARG A 111 -9.96 -13.89 14.46
CA ARG A 111 -9.11 -12.92 15.17
C ARG A 111 -7.72 -12.85 14.55
N LEU A 112 -7.15 -13.98 14.19
CA LEU A 112 -5.85 -14.02 13.52
C LEU A 112 -5.92 -13.37 12.14
N ALA A 113 -7.01 -13.60 11.41
CA ALA A 113 -7.21 -13.00 10.10
C ALA A 113 -7.34 -11.47 10.22
N PHE A 114 -8.10 -10.99 11.19
CA PHE A 114 -8.23 -9.55 11.46
C PHE A 114 -6.87 -8.92 11.79
N ALA A 115 -6.12 -9.57 12.67
CA ALA A 115 -4.79 -9.10 13.06
C ALA A 115 -3.82 -9.06 11.86
N ALA A 116 -3.90 -10.07 11.00
CA ALA A 116 -3.08 -10.11 9.79
C ALA A 116 -3.39 -8.96 8.84
N LEU A 117 -4.67 -8.62 8.66
CA LEU A 117 -5.08 -7.48 7.84
C LEU A 117 -4.60 -6.16 8.45
N ALA A 118 -4.71 -6.02 9.77
CA ALA A 118 -4.21 -4.83 10.47
C ALA A 118 -2.71 -4.64 10.27
N ARG A 119 -1.93 -5.72 10.36
CA ARG A 119 -0.48 -5.68 10.14
C ARG A 119 -0.12 -5.27 8.71
N ARG A 120 -0.95 -5.62 7.75
CA ARG A 120 -0.75 -5.25 6.34
C ARG A 120 -1.19 -3.82 6.06
N GLY A 121 -1.73 -3.11 7.04
CA GLY A 121 -2.08 -1.70 6.93
C GLY A 121 -3.52 -1.41 6.56
N PHE A 122 -4.41 -2.39 6.61
CA PHE A 122 -5.83 -2.17 6.35
C PHE A 122 -6.52 -1.57 7.58
N ALA A 123 -7.34 -0.54 7.35
CA ALA A 123 -8.11 0.09 8.42
C ALA A 123 -9.15 -0.90 8.99
N PRO A 124 -9.54 -0.75 10.27
CA PRO A 124 -10.47 -1.69 10.91
C PRO A 124 -11.79 -1.89 10.17
N ASP A 125 -12.37 -0.82 9.63
CA ASP A 125 -13.63 -0.91 8.88
C ASP A 125 -13.46 -1.68 7.58
N ILE A 126 -12.37 -1.48 6.87
CA ILE A 126 -12.03 -2.24 5.66
C ILE A 126 -11.79 -3.71 6.01
N ALA A 127 -11.05 -3.97 7.08
CA ALA A 127 -10.77 -5.32 7.54
C ALA A 127 -12.07 -6.08 7.90
N LYS A 128 -13.00 -5.43 8.59
CA LYS A 128 -14.28 -6.02 8.95
C LYS A 128 -15.11 -6.37 7.72
N LYS A 129 -15.21 -5.44 6.77
CA LYS A 129 -15.94 -5.67 5.52
C LYS A 129 -15.31 -6.79 4.70
N ALA A 130 -14.00 -6.81 4.64
CA ALA A 130 -13.25 -7.83 3.91
C ALA A 130 -13.46 -9.22 4.48
N LEU A 131 -13.43 -9.34 5.81
CA LEU A 131 -13.68 -10.61 6.48
C LEU A 131 -15.10 -11.10 6.25
N ALA A 132 -16.09 -10.21 6.31
CA ALA A 132 -17.49 -10.55 6.04
C ALA A 132 -17.67 -11.05 4.61
N GLN A 133 -17.11 -10.35 3.63
CA GLN A 133 -17.20 -10.74 2.22
C GLN A 133 -16.46 -12.04 1.95
N ALA A 134 -15.27 -12.21 2.54
CA ALA A 134 -14.48 -13.42 2.39
C ALA A 134 -15.22 -14.64 2.95
N ARG A 135 -15.85 -14.47 4.10
CA ARG A 135 -16.64 -15.53 4.74
C ARG A 135 -17.80 -15.96 3.85
N LEU A 136 -18.57 -15.01 3.33
CA LEU A 136 -19.67 -15.30 2.41
C LEU A 136 -19.19 -16.03 1.16
N SER A 137 -18.11 -15.56 0.59
CA SER A 137 -17.53 -16.17 -0.62
C SER A 137 -17.08 -17.60 -0.39
N LEU A 138 -16.47 -17.88 0.76
CA LEU A 138 -16.05 -19.22 1.12
C LEU A 138 -17.23 -20.16 1.38
N LEU A 139 -18.31 -19.66 2.00
CA LEU A 139 -19.53 -20.42 2.20
C LEU A 139 -20.20 -20.77 0.88
N GLU A 140 -20.29 -19.83 -0.05
CA GLU A 140 -20.82 -20.05 -1.39
C GLU A 140 -20.02 -21.10 -2.14
N GLN A 141 -18.71 -21.07 -2.00
CA GLN A 141 -17.82 -22.04 -2.63
C GLN A 141 -18.01 -23.44 -2.04
N GLU A 142 -18.18 -23.55 -0.72
CA GLU A 142 -18.46 -24.82 -0.05
C GLU A 142 -19.78 -25.40 -0.51
N GLU A 143 -20.82 -24.59 -0.63
CA GLU A 143 -22.12 -25.02 -1.14
C GLU A 143 -22.02 -25.52 -2.58
N ALA A 144 -21.29 -24.82 -3.44
CA ALA A 144 -21.08 -25.23 -4.83
C ALA A 144 -20.30 -26.54 -4.92
N ASP A 145 -19.26 -26.71 -4.10
CA ASP A 145 -18.43 -27.92 -4.07
C ASP A 145 -19.13 -29.09 -3.36
N GLY A 146 -20.09 -28.77 -2.49
CA GLY A 146 -20.85 -29.77 -1.72
C GLY A 146 -21.98 -30.45 -2.47
N PHE A 147 -22.36 -29.94 -3.64
CA PHE A 147 -23.39 -30.56 -4.46
C PHE A 147 -22.73 -31.55 -5.43
N PRO A 148 -23.03 -32.86 -5.28
CA PRO A 148 -22.59 -33.84 -6.28
C PRO A 148 -23.30 -33.51 -7.59
N GLY A 149 -22.53 -32.99 -8.50
CA GLY A 149 -23.03 -32.48 -9.78
C GLY A 149 -23.58 -33.46 -10.72
#